data_6d9e3f5b0043f5cf883227c219fa368b
#
_entry.id   6d9e3f5b0043f5cf883227c219fa368b
#
_cell.length_a   1.000
_cell.length_b   1.000
_cell.length_c   1.000
_cell.angle_alpha   90.00
_cell.angle_beta   90.00
_cell.angle_gamma   90.00
#
_symmetry.space_group_name_H-M   'P 1'
#
loop_
_entity.id
_entity.type
_entity.pdbx_description
1 polymer ?
#
loop_
_entity_poly.entity_id
_entity_poly.type
_entity_poly.pdbx_seq_one_letter_code
_entity_poly.pdbx_strand_id
1 'polypeptide(L)'
;MSGNARKLIGDELLEKINKADYTIFNLEVPLTDEKKPIAKSGPNLIAPTATIEGLKAINPHFFGLANNHILDQGVEGLVSTVKVLEDAGIEYSGVGQNLVEACKPFIKEINGKRVGIYCCAEHEFSIATESTPGANPFDPLESFEHIEKLKQSADYVIVLYHGGKEYYRYPSPYLQKICRKLVDKGADLVITQHITALVVKKAIMVRPSFKDREISCLTRSMMNFGMRDCW
;
A
#
# COMPACT_ATOMS: atom_id res chain seq x y z
N MET A 1 19.38 -14.47 5.03
CA MET A 1 17.89 -14.31 5.09
C MET A 1 17.18 -14.53 3.75
N SER A 2 17.79 -14.29 2.59
CA SER A 2 17.18 -14.52 1.26
C SER A 2 16.71 -15.97 0.99
N GLY A 3 17.36 -16.98 1.58
CA GLY A 3 16.93 -18.38 1.46
C GLY A 3 15.59 -18.73 2.14
N ASN A 4 15.10 -17.89 3.04
CA ASN A 4 13.82 -18.11 3.75
C ASN A 4 12.62 -17.62 2.95
N ALA A 5 12.75 -16.53 2.17
CA ALA A 5 11.63 -15.97 1.39
C ALA A 5 11.15 -16.99 0.32
N ARG A 6 12.06 -17.69 -0.37
CA ARG A 6 11.70 -18.76 -1.31
C ARG A 6 10.89 -19.89 -0.67
N LYS A 7 11.27 -20.32 0.55
CA LYS A 7 10.54 -21.38 1.27
C LYS A 7 9.15 -20.94 1.70
N LEU A 8 8.95 -19.63 1.96
CA LEU A 8 7.69 -19.08 2.45
C LEU A 8 6.71 -18.74 1.32
N ILE A 9 7.21 -18.27 0.18
CA ILE A 9 6.38 -17.79 -0.93
C ILE A 9 6.13 -18.88 -1.98
N GLY A 10 7.09 -19.79 -2.16
CA GLY A 10 7.08 -20.81 -3.20
C GLY A 10 7.61 -20.30 -4.55
N ASP A 11 8.25 -21.21 -5.29
CA ASP A 11 8.96 -20.86 -6.52
C ASP A 11 8.02 -20.33 -7.62
N GLU A 12 6.83 -20.93 -7.77
CA GLU A 12 5.86 -20.51 -8.82
C GLU A 12 5.42 -19.04 -8.65
N LEU A 13 5.17 -18.63 -7.40
CA LEU A 13 4.76 -17.25 -7.13
C LEU A 13 5.91 -16.27 -7.29
N LEU A 14 7.11 -16.66 -6.84
CA LEU A 14 8.32 -15.85 -7.05
C LEU A 14 8.66 -15.68 -8.54
N GLU A 15 8.47 -16.73 -9.35
CA GLU A 15 8.62 -16.60 -10.80
C GLU A 15 7.65 -15.59 -11.42
N LYS A 16 6.39 -15.61 -11.01
CA LYS A 16 5.38 -14.66 -11.48
C LYS A 16 5.75 -13.23 -11.08
N ILE A 17 6.17 -13.03 -9.82
CA ILE A 17 6.60 -11.72 -9.33
C ILE A 17 7.81 -11.22 -10.10
N ASN A 18 8.83 -12.07 -10.32
CA ASN A 18 10.07 -11.70 -11.00
C ASN A 18 9.92 -11.48 -12.50
N LYS A 19 8.83 -11.95 -13.11
CA LYS A 19 8.49 -11.68 -14.53
C LYS A 19 7.74 -10.37 -14.73
N ALA A 20 7.30 -9.72 -13.65
CA ALA A 20 6.58 -8.46 -13.74
C ALA A 20 7.54 -7.31 -14.06
N ASP A 21 7.13 -6.41 -14.97
CA ASP A 21 7.89 -5.21 -15.31
C ASP A 21 7.96 -4.22 -14.12
N TYR A 22 6.96 -4.23 -13.25
CA TYR A 22 6.89 -3.39 -12.07
C TYR A 22 6.01 -4.04 -10.99
N THR A 23 6.52 -4.14 -9.77
CA THR A 23 5.85 -4.77 -8.62
C THR A 23 5.47 -3.72 -7.59
N ILE A 24 4.24 -3.80 -7.13
CA ILE A 24 3.66 -2.88 -6.14
C ILE A 24 3.18 -3.70 -4.96
N PHE A 25 3.58 -3.31 -3.74
CA PHE A 25 3.17 -3.96 -2.50
C PHE A 25 2.66 -2.93 -1.48
N ASN A 26 1.92 -3.38 -0.48
CA ASN A 26 1.64 -2.62 0.74
C ASN A 26 2.65 -3.01 1.82
N LEU A 27 3.30 -2.02 2.43
CA LEU A 27 4.16 -2.23 3.60
C LEU A 27 3.42 -1.72 4.84
N GLU A 28 2.76 -2.63 5.53
CA GLU A 28 1.85 -2.33 6.65
C GLU A 28 2.54 -2.37 8.03
N VAL A 29 3.84 -2.41 8.05
CA VAL A 29 4.64 -2.44 9.27
C VAL A 29 5.77 -1.42 9.18
N PRO A 30 5.97 -0.56 10.20
CA PRO A 30 7.13 0.33 10.22
C PRO A 30 8.43 -0.46 10.36
N LEU A 31 9.43 -0.09 9.56
CA LEU A 31 10.79 -0.65 9.62
C LEU A 31 11.65 0.24 10.53
N THR A 32 11.85 -0.20 11.75
CA THR A 32 12.66 0.53 12.73
C THR A 32 13.26 -0.41 13.78
N ASP A 33 14.43 -0.07 14.27
CA ASP A 33 15.09 -0.78 15.36
C ASP A 33 14.77 -0.14 16.74
N GLU A 34 14.13 1.03 16.72
CA GLU A 34 13.67 1.70 17.94
C GLU A 34 12.21 1.37 18.25
N LYS A 35 11.94 0.95 19.47
CA LYS A 35 10.61 0.64 19.95
C LYS A 35 10.00 1.86 20.66
N LYS A 36 9.08 2.54 19.96
CA LYS A 36 8.35 3.73 20.45
C LYS A 36 6.85 3.63 20.15
N PRO A 37 6.14 2.66 20.74
CA PRO A 37 4.74 2.41 20.40
C PRO A 37 3.85 3.60 20.76
N ILE A 38 2.94 3.95 19.85
CA ILE A 38 1.92 4.96 20.12
C ILE A 38 0.78 4.38 20.99
N ALA A 39 0.03 5.25 21.67
CA ALA A 39 -1.17 4.87 22.38
C ALA A 39 -2.34 4.71 21.38
N LYS A 40 -2.76 3.48 21.12
CA LYS A 40 -3.90 3.16 20.25
C LYS A 40 -4.57 1.86 20.68
N SER A 41 -5.75 1.55 20.14
CA SER A 41 -6.33 0.22 20.23
C SER A 41 -5.68 -0.73 19.19
N GLY A 42 -5.63 -2.02 19.51
CA GLY A 42 -4.98 -3.02 18.69
C GLY A 42 -3.45 -3.08 18.84
N PRO A 43 -2.78 -3.96 18.10
CA PRO A 43 -1.35 -4.15 18.23
C PRO A 43 -0.56 -2.99 17.59
N ASN A 44 0.57 -2.66 18.19
CA ASN A 44 1.60 -1.83 17.58
C ASN A 44 2.60 -2.73 16.84
N LEU A 45 2.63 -2.65 15.52
CA LEU A 45 3.55 -3.42 14.69
C LEU A 45 4.95 -2.79 14.71
N ILE A 46 5.95 -3.65 14.53
CA ILE A 46 7.35 -3.26 14.37
C ILE A 46 8.09 -4.36 13.62
N ALA A 47 8.98 -3.97 12.71
CA ALA A 47 9.94 -4.89 12.11
C ALA A 47 11.33 -4.23 12.08
N PRO A 48 12.42 -5.00 12.34
CA PRO A 48 13.76 -4.46 12.25
C PRO A 48 14.08 -3.91 10.87
N THR A 49 14.92 -2.88 10.80
CA THR A 49 15.38 -2.29 9.52
C THR A 49 15.99 -3.33 8.59
N ALA A 50 16.70 -4.34 9.13
CA ALA A 50 17.27 -5.46 8.37
C ALA A 50 16.21 -6.31 7.61
N THR A 51 14.92 -6.17 7.91
CA THR A 51 13.82 -6.85 7.22
C THR A 51 13.81 -6.53 5.73
N ILE A 52 14.30 -5.34 5.33
CA ILE A 52 14.41 -4.94 3.93
C ILE A 52 15.18 -5.94 3.08
N GLU A 53 16.21 -6.59 3.63
CA GLU A 53 16.99 -7.60 2.91
C GLU A 53 16.16 -8.86 2.58
N GLY A 54 15.20 -9.19 3.43
CA GLY A 54 14.22 -10.25 3.14
C GLY A 54 13.20 -9.81 2.10
N LEU A 55 12.76 -8.55 2.14
CA LEU A 55 11.81 -8.00 1.20
C LEU A 55 12.38 -7.89 -0.22
N LYS A 56 13.67 -7.61 -0.38
CA LYS A 56 14.35 -7.61 -1.69
C LYS A 56 14.19 -8.91 -2.46
N ALA A 57 13.96 -10.04 -1.77
CA ALA A 57 13.77 -11.34 -2.42
C ALA A 57 12.47 -11.43 -3.26
N ILE A 58 11.52 -10.54 -3.05
CA ILE A 58 10.29 -10.43 -3.86
C ILE A 58 10.37 -9.33 -4.91
N ASN A 59 11.56 -8.79 -5.16
CA ASN A 59 11.83 -7.75 -6.15
C ASN A 59 10.82 -6.58 -6.08
N PRO A 60 10.67 -5.89 -4.92
CA PRO A 60 9.74 -4.79 -4.79
C PRO A 60 10.28 -3.56 -5.52
N HIS A 61 9.47 -2.98 -6.40
CA HIS A 61 9.77 -1.70 -7.03
C HIS A 61 9.12 -0.55 -6.26
N PHE A 62 7.95 -0.80 -5.66
CA PHE A 62 7.18 0.23 -4.99
C PHE A 62 6.44 -0.33 -3.76
N PHE A 63 6.43 0.47 -2.68
CA PHE A 63 5.58 0.24 -1.53
C PHE A 63 4.55 1.35 -1.32
N GLY A 64 3.26 0.97 -1.21
CA GLY A 64 2.24 1.83 -0.64
C GLY A 64 2.41 1.87 0.88
N LEU A 65 2.52 3.08 1.45
CA LEU A 65 2.71 3.28 2.88
C LEU A 65 1.48 3.88 3.57
N ALA A 66 0.44 4.27 2.83
CA ALA A 66 -0.81 4.73 3.42
C ALA A 66 -1.55 3.55 4.04
N ASN A 67 -1.41 3.38 5.35
CA ASN A 67 -2.08 2.35 6.14
C ASN A 67 -2.18 2.76 7.62
N ASN A 68 -2.96 2.03 8.40
CA ASN A 68 -3.22 2.33 9.81
C ASN A 68 -2.06 1.97 10.76
N HIS A 69 -1.01 1.32 10.27
CA HIS A 69 0.13 0.88 11.07
C HIS A 69 1.41 1.71 10.88
N ILE A 70 1.46 2.60 9.88
CA ILE A 70 2.71 3.30 9.55
C ILE A 70 3.26 4.18 10.68
N LEU A 71 2.41 4.67 11.59
CA LEU A 71 2.80 5.41 12.78
C LEU A 71 2.83 4.57 14.06
N ASP A 72 2.77 3.25 14.00
CA ASP A 72 2.77 2.38 15.18
C ASP A 72 3.95 2.59 16.11
N GLN A 73 5.08 3.04 15.58
CA GLN A 73 6.28 3.39 16.32
C GLN A 73 6.57 4.91 16.30
N GLY A 74 5.50 5.71 16.21
CA GLY A 74 5.60 7.17 16.14
C GLY A 74 6.16 7.69 14.82
N VAL A 75 6.43 9.00 14.81
CA VAL A 75 7.02 9.68 13.65
C VAL A 75 8.40 9.13 13.34
N GLU A 76 9.18 8.77 14.37
CA GLU A 76 10.51 8.18 14.20
C GLU A 76 10.46 6.83 13.47
N GLY A 77 9.42 6.01 13.72
CA GLY A 77 9.20 4.77 12.99
C GLY A 77 8.89 5.01 11.52
N LEU A 78 8.06 6.02 11.20
CA LEU A 78 7.79 6.44 9.83
C LEU A 78 9.07 6.93 9.14
N VAL A 79 9.82 7.84 9.76
CA VAL A 79 11.06 8.39 9.20
C VAL A 79 12.10 7.28 8.96
N SER A 80 12.24 6.35 9.91
CA SER A 80 13.10 5.18 9.75
C SER A 80 12.68 4.32 8.55
N THR A 81 11.38 4.06 8.41
CA THR A 81 10.83 3.28 7.28
C THR A 81 11.15 3.93 5.94
N VAL A 82 10.88 5.22 5.82
CA VAL A 82 11.17 5.99 4.60
C VAL A 82 12.65 5.92 4.26
N LYS A 83 13.52 6.18 5.25
CA LYS A 83 14.97 6.10 5.06
C LYS A 83 15.44 4.72 4.59
N VAL A 84 14.92 3.64 5.17
CA VAL A 84 15.25 2.26 4.77
C VAL A 84 14.87 2.00 3.30
N LEU A 85 13.72 2.50 2.84
CA LEU A 85 13.28 2.35 1.46
C LEU A 85 14.15 3.18 0.49
N GLU A 86 14.47 4.42 0.86
CA GLU A 86 15.36 5.30 0.08
C GLU A 86 16.76 4.70 -0.06
N ASP A 87 17.35 4.23 1.05
CA ASP A 87 18.66 3.58 1.06
C ASP A 87 18.65 2.27 0.23
N ALA A 88 17.52 1.61 0.11
CA ALA A 88 17.33 0.42 -0.71
C ALA A 88 16.99 0.71 -2.19
N GLY A 89 16.75 1.98 -2.55
CA GLY A 89 16.35 2.38 -3.89
C GLY A 89 14.93 1.94 -4.27
N ILE A 90 14.04 1.74 -3.29
CA ILE A 90 12.66 1.29 -3.49
C ILE A 90 11.74 2.51 -3.40
N GLU A 91 10.89 2.68 -4.40
CA GLU A 91 9.95 3.80 -4.48
C GLU A 91 8.77 3.61 -3.52
N TYR A 92 8.18 4.70 -3.06
CA TYR A 92 7.04 4.67 -2.14
C TYR A 92 6.12 5.90 -2.32
N SER A 93 4.93 5.83 -1.75
CA SER A 93 4.00 6.97 -1.67
C SER A 93 2.94 6.72 -0.59
N GLY A 94 2.16 7.76 -0.30
CA GLY A 94 1.04 7.71 0.63
C GLY A 94 1.40 8.10 2.05
N VAL A 95 2.57 8.70 2.27
CA VAL A 95 3.00 9.30 3.53
C VAL A 95 3.73 10.62 3.27
N GLY A 96 3.80 11.47 4.29
CA GLY A 96 4.51 12.75 4.20
C GLY A 96 4.73 13.37 5.56
N GLN A 97 5.51 14.46 5.60
CA GLN A 97 5.75 15.27 6.80
C GLN A 97 4.52 16.10 7.20
N ASN A 98 3.56 16.20 6.29
CA ASN A 98 2.27 16.87 6.46
C ASN A 98 1.28 16.33 5.41
N LEU A 99 0.03 16.78 5.49
CA LEU A 99 -1.04 16.35 4.59
C LEU A 99 -0.72 16.62 3.12
N VAL A 100 -0.15 17.79 2.81
CA VAL A 100 0.19 18.18 1.41
C VAL A 100 1.20 17.21 0.80
N GLU A 101 2.18 16.78 1.57
CA GLU A 101 3.17 15.79 1.11
C GLU A 101 2.56 14.38 1.02
N ALA A 102 1.81 13.98 2.03
CA ALA A 102 1.19 12.66 2.08
C ALA A 102 0.23 12.40 0.91
N CYS A 103 -0.50 13.44 0.47
CA CYS A 103 -1.47 13.36 -0.63
C CYS A 103 -0.83 13.31 -2.03
N LYS A 104 0.48 13.55 -2.16
CA LYS A 104 1.13 13.56 -3.48
C LYS A 104 1.04 12.19 -4.15
N PRO A 105 0.47 12.10 -5.35
CA PRO A 105 0.50 10.86 -6.11
C PRO A 105 1.91 10.58 -6.63
N PHE A 106 2.22 9.33 -6.81
CA PHE A 106 3.45 8.88 -7.48
C PHE A 106 3.17 8.65 -8.97
N ILE A 107 4.07 9.07 -9.85
CA ILE A 107 3.97 8.84 -11.30
C ILE A 107 5.27 8.22 -11.79
N LYS A 108 5.16 7.10 -12.49
CA LYS A 108 6.28 6.36 -13.08
C LYS A 108 6.01 6.05 -14.54
N GLU A 109 7.03 6.19 -15.37
CA GLU A 109 7.00 5.64 -16.72
C GLU A 109 7.39 4.16 -16.69
N ILE A 110 6.50 3.32 -17.20
CA ILE A 110 6.67 1.87 -17.28
C ILE A 110 6.31 1.45 -18.72
N ASN A 111 7.27 0.92 -19.44
CA ASN A 111 7.10 0.49 -20.85
C ASN A 111 6.45 1.58 -21.76
N GLY A 112 6.91 2.84 -21.61
CA GLY A 112 6.42 3.97 -22.41
C GLY A 112 5.00 4.43 -22.03
N LYS A 113 4.50 4.03 -20.85
CA LYS A 113 3.22 4.48 -20.29
C LYS A 113 3.43 5.15 -18.94
N ARG A 114 2.78 6.28 -18.70
CA ARG A 114 2.76 6.95 -17.41
C ARG A 114 1.73 6.29 -16.52
N VAL A 115 2.20 5.63 -15.46
CA VAL A 115 1.36 5.00 -14.43
C VAL A 115 1.35 5.89 -13.19
N GLY A 116 0.18 6.38 -12.84
CA GLY A 116 -0.06 7.12 -11.60
C GLY A 116 -0.51 6.17 -10.49
N ILE A 117 0.09 6.29 -9.30
CA ILE A 117 -0.28 5.51 -8.12
C ILE A 117 -0.72 6.49 -7.04
N TYR A 118 -1.93 6.31 -6.52
CA TYR A 118 -2.46 7.07 -5.39
C TYR A 118 -2.73 6.14 -4.23
N CYS A 119 -2.04 6.37 -3.11
CA CYS A 119 -2.18 5.59 -1.89
C CYS A 119 -2.96 6.40 -0.87
N CYS A 120 -4.01 5.84 -0.27
CA CYS A 120 -4.77 6.49 0.80
C CYS A 120 -5.29 5.48 1.82
N ALA A 121 -5.54 5.92 3.04
CA ALA A 121 -6.04 5.10 4.14
C ALA A 121 -7.28 5.72 4.79
N GLU A 122 -8.19 4.90 5.31
CA GLU A 122 -9.28 5.36 6.17
C GLU A 122 -8.73 6.03 7.44
N HIS A 123 -9.53 6.93 8.03
CA HIS A 123 -9.13 7.67 9.22
C HIS A 123 -9.05 6.75 10.44
N GLU A 124 -7.80 6.47 10.84
CA GLU A 124 -7.49 5.78 12.09
C GLU A 124 -6.38 6.54 12.85
N PHE A 125 -5.32 5.85 13.29
CA PHE A 125 -4.31 6.42 14.18
C PHE A 125 -3.14 7.09 13.45
N SER A 126 -3.00 6.88 12.15
CA SER A 126 -1.76 7.17 11.40
C SER A 126 -1.88 8.29 10.38
N ILE A 127 -2.97 9.05 10.40
CA ILE A 127 -3.27 10.05 9.37
C ILE A 127 -2.44 11.32 9.54
N ALA A 128 -1.89 11.81 8.44
CA ALA A 128 -1.23 13.11 8.37
C ALA A 128 -2.24 14.25 8.57
N THR A 129 -1.77 15.33 9.19
CA THR A 129 -2.50 16.59 9.29
C THR A 129 -1.75 17.70 8.57
N GLU A 130 -2.27 18.93 8.61
CA GLU A 130 -1.56 20.09 8.03
C GLU A 130 -0.15 20.28 8.60
N SER A 131 0.06 19.88 9.87
CA SER A 131 1.31 20.12 10.61
C SER A 131 1.97 18.86 11.18
N THR A 132 1.40 17.69 10.98
CA THR A 132 1.96 16.43 11.51
C THR A 132 2.18 15.38 10.41
N PRO A 133 3.30 14.64 10.50
CA PRO A 133 3.57 13.52 9.60
C PRO A 133 2.54 12.39 9.72
N GLY A 134 2.35 11.65 8.64
CA GLY A 134 1.49 10.47 8.64
C GLY A 134 1.11 9.97 7.26
N ALA A 135 0.12 9.09 7.25
CA ALA A 135 -0.48 8.53 6.05
C ALA A 135 -1.44 9.51 5.37
N ASN A 136 -1.54 9.44 4.06
CA ASN A 136 -2.55 10.15 3.28
C ASN A 136 -3.96 9.67 3.67
N PRO A 137 -4.83 10.51 4.24
CA PRO A 137 -6.21 10.14 4.53
C PRO A 137 -7.03 9.96 3.25
N PHE A 138 -7.94 9.01 3.27
CA PHE A 138 -9.04 9.05 2.31
C PHE A 138 -10.06 10.10 2.78
N ASP A 139 -10.08 11.24 2.10
CA ASP A 139 -11.09 12.26 2.25
C ASP A 139 -11.97 12.30 0.99
N PRO A 140 -13.29 12.02 1.07
CA PRO A 140 -14.17 12.04 -0.10
C PRO A 140 -14.24 13.41 -0.80
N LEU A 141 -13.94 14.49 -0.12
CA LEU A 141 -13.97 15.83 -0.73
C LEU A 141 -12.71 16.08 -1.57
N GLU A 142 -11.56 15.61 -1.12
CA GLU A 142 -10.25 15.90 -1.74
C GLU A 142 -9.75 14.73 -2.60
N SER A 143 -9.85 13.48 -2.10
CA SER A 143 -9.25 12.32 -2.77
C SER A 143 -9.82 12.08 -4.17
N PHE A 144 -11.11 12.35 -4.38
CA PHE A 144 -11.71 12.22 -5.70
C PHE A 144 -11.17 13.26 -6.69
N GLU A 145 -10.87 14.47 -6.23
CA GLU A 145 -10.24 15.50 -7.06
C GLU A 145 -8.78 15.17 -7.37
N HIS A 146 -8.06 14.63 -6.39
CA HIS A 146 -6.66 14.18 -6.59
C HIS A 146 -6.59 13.13 -7.71
N ILE A 147 -7.52 12.16 -7.73
CA ILE A 147 -7.59 11.12 -8.76
C ILE A 147 -7.95 11.72 -10.13
N GLU A 148 -8.89 12.64 -10.19
CA GLU A 148 -9.28 13.31 -11.42
C GLU A 148 -8.11 14.12 -12.01
N LYS A 149 -7.36 14.84 -11.19
CA LYS A 149 -6.15 15.55 -11.58
C LYS A 149 -5.05 14.58 -12.03
N LEU A 150 -4.83 13.49 -11.28
CA LEU A 150 -3.84 12.47 -11.62
C LEU A 150 -4.13 11.84 -12.98
N LYS A 151 -5.40 11.58 -13.30
CA LYS A 151 -5.80 11.00 -14.59
C LYS A 151 -5.48 11.90 -15.79
N GLN A 152 -5.39 13.21 -15.60
CA GLN A 152 -4.98 14.14 -16.65
C GLN A 152 -3.49 14.03 -17.00
N SER A 153 -2.68 13.52 -16.08
CA SER A 153 -1.22 13.42 -16.21
C SER A 153 -0.70 11.99 -16.35
N ALA A 154 -1.57 10.98 -16.24
CA ALA A 154 -1.21 9.58 -16.32
C ALA A 154 -2.07 8.80 -17.30
N ASP A 155 -1.46 7.86 -18.05
CA ASP A 155 -2.16 6.95 -18.95
C ASP A 155 -3.01 5.95 -18.17
N TYR A 156 -2.47 5.46 -17.04
CA TYR A 156 -3.14 4.56 -16.10
C TYR A 156 -3.06 5.10 -14.68
N VAL A 157 -4.16 4.96 -13.93
CA VAL A 157 -4.25 5.34 -12.51
C VAL A 157 -4.61 4.14 -11.66
N ILE A 158 -3.73 3.80 -10.73
CA ILE A 158 -3.90 2.75 -9.73
C ILE A 158 -4.14 3.40 -8.37
N VAL A 159 -5.21 3.01 -7.70
CA VAL A 159 -5.51 3.45 -6.33
C VAL A 159 -5.28 2.30 -5.38
N LEU A 160 -4.40 2.50 -4.39
CA LEU A 160 -4.22 1.62 -3.25
C LEU A 160 -5.01 2.21 -2.09
N TYR A 161 -6.15 1.61 -1.79
CA TYR A 161 -7.05 2.05 -0.74
C TYR A 161 -6.92 1.14 0.47
N HIS A 162 -6.38 1.65 1.56
CA HIS A 162 -6.21 0.91 2.81
C HIS A 162 -7.38 1.20 3.75
N GLY A 163 -8.31 0.27 3.84
CA GLY A 163 -9.50 0.42 4.67
C GLY A 163 -10.56 -0.63 4.37
N GLY A 164 -11.68 -0.46 5.03
CA GLY A 164 -12.79 -1.42 5.01
C GLY A 164 -12.92 -2.15 6.34
N LYS A 165 -13.92 -3.00 6.46
CA LYS A 165 -14.23 -3.68 7.71
C LYS A 165 -13.43 -4.97 7.84
N GLU A 166 -12.59 -5.08 8.86
CA GLU A 166 -11.83 -6.27 9.16
C GLU A 166 -12.72 -7.50 9.39
N TYR A 167 -12.21 -8.68 9.09
CA TYR A 167 -12.85 -10.00 9.27
C TYR A 167 -14.12 -10.23 8.44
N TYR A 168 -14.46 -9.33 7.52
CA TYR A 168 -15.59 -9.52 6.60
C TYR A 168 -15.10 -9.97 5.22
N ARG A 169 -15.69 -11.05 4.72
CA ARG A 169 -15.34 -11.61 3.39
C ARG A 169 -15.85 -10.78 2.22
N TYR A 170 -16.80 -9.92 2.45
CA TYR A 170 -17.43 -9.10 1.42
C TYR A 170 -17.26 -7.60 1.75
N PRO A 171 -16.92 -6.76 0.76
CA PRO A 171 -16.83 -5.34 0.99
C PRO A 171 -18.20 -4.76 1.37
N SER A 172 -18.20 -3.83 2.32
CA SER A 172 -19.42 -3.13 2.72
C SER A 172 -20.04 -2.37 1.53
N PRO A 173 -21.36 -2.11 1.53
CA PRO A 173 -22.00 -1.27 0.50
C PRO A 173 -21.33 0.11 0.36
N TYR A 174 -20.84 0.66 1.47
CA TYR A 174 -20.11 1.92 1.49
C TYR A 174 -18.78 1.83 0.75
N LEU A 175 -17.95 0.85 1.06
CA LEU A 175 -16.67 0.61 0.36
C LEU A 175 -16.89 0.36 -1.14
N GLN A 176 -17.92 -0.40 -1.50
CA GLN A 176 -18.28 -0.61 -2.91
C GLN A 176 -18.64 0.70 -3.62
N LYS A 177 -19.36 1.60 -2.92
CA LYS A 177 -19.73 2.93 -3.45
C LYS A 177 -18.49 3.79 -3.64
N ILE A 178 -17.55 3.79 -2.68
CA ILE A 178 -16.27 4.50 -2.79
C ILE A 178 -15.49 3.99 -4.00
N CYS A 179 -15.27 2.69 -4.11
CA CYS A 179 -14.48 2.11 -5.21
C CYS A 179 -15.08 2.46 -6.58
N ARG A 180 -16.41 2.40 -6.73
CA ARG A 180 -17.07 2.83 -7.97
C ARG A 180 -16.82 4.31 -8.26
N LYS A 181 -16.91 5.16 -7.24
CA LYS A 181 -16.68 6.59 -7.40
C LYS A 181 -15.22 6.91 -7.77
N LEU A 182 -14.24 6.18 -7.21
CA LEU A 182 -12.83 6.30 -7.60
C LEU A 182 -12.64 5.97 -9.10
N VAL A 183 -13.31 4.92 -9.58
CA VAL A 183 -13.27 4.56 -11.02
C VAL A 183 -13.96 5.61 -11.88
N ASP A 184 -15.12 6.14 -11.45
CA ASP A 184 -15.83 7.22 -12.15
C ASP A 184 -14.95 8.47 -12.28
N LYS A 185 -14.10 8.73 -11.27
CA LYS A 185 -13.15 9.85 -11.23
C LYS A 185 -11.85 9.61 -12.00
N GLY A 186 -11.64 8.44 -12.52
CA GLY A 186 -10.51 8.17 -13.42
C GLY A 186 -9.56 7.07 -13.00
N ALA A 187 -9.78 6.42 -11.84
CA ALA A 187 -9.00 5.24 -11.50
C ALA A 187 -9.26 4.11 -12.50
N ASP A 188 -8.20 3.53 -13.03
CA ASP A 188 -8.28 2.37 -13.91
C ASP A 188 -8.29 1.07 -13.11
N LEU A 189 -7.67 1.08 -11.91
CA LEU A 189 -7.64 -0.04 -10.97
C LEU A 189 -7.73 0.48 -9.54
N VAL A 190 -8.60 -0.12 -8.72
CA VAL A 190 -8.68 0.12 -7.29
C VAL A 190 -8.39 -1.17 -6.55
N ILE A 191 -7.38 -1.16 -5.69
CA ILE A 191 -6.98 -2.28 -4.84
C ILE A 191 -7.29 -1.90 -3.39
N THR A 192 -8.19 -2.65 -2.77
CA THR A 192 -8.49 -2.48 -1.34
C THR A 192 -7.60 -3.39 -0.49
N GLN A 193 -7.11 -2.86 0.61
CA GLN A 193 -6.20 -3.50 1.56
C GLN A 193 -6.79 -3.42 2.97
N HIS A 194 -6.12 -3.94 4.00
CA HIS A 194 -6.57 -3.96 5.40
C HIS A 194 -7.47 -5.13 5.80
N ILE A 195 -8.28 -5.69 4.90
CA ILE A 195 -9.19 -6.78 5.21
C ILE A 195 -8.39 -8.06 5.51
N THR A 196 -8.38 -8.50 6.76
CA THR A 196 -7.61 -9.67 7.24
C THR A 196 -8.23 -11.03 6.85
N ALA A 197 -9.47 -11.05 6.36
CA ALA A 197 -10.11 -12.24 5.84
C ALA A 197 -9.68 -12.53 4.40
N LEU A 198 -9.59 -13.81 4.02
CA LEU A 198 -9.49 -14.21 2.61
C LEU A 198 -10.74 -13.72 1.86
N VAL A 199 -10.61 -12.60 1.21
CA VAL A 199 -11.68 -12.02 0.39
C VAL A 199 -11.77 -12.80 -0.91
N VAL A 200 -12.98 -13.18 -1.28
CA VAL A 200 -13.26 -13.64 -2.64
C VAL A 200 -12.77 -12.54 -3.59
N LYS A 201 -11.90 -12.90 -4.53
CA LYS A 201 -11.37 -12.01 -5.55
C LYS A 201 -12.53 -11.37 -6.33
N LYS A 202 -13.01 -10.24 -5.85
CA LYS A 202 -13.91 -9.39 -6.62
C LYS A 202 -13.03 -8.24 -7.11
N ALA A 203 -12.56 -8.35 -8.35
CA ALA A 203 -12.01 -7.19 -9.05
C ALA A 203 -13.15 -6.17 -9.12
N ILE A 204 -13.19 -5.22 -8.18
CA ILE A 204 -14.15 -4.15 -8.20
C ILE A 204 -13.66 -3.16 -9.25
N MET A 205 -14.15 -3.38 -10.47
CA MET A 205 -14.04 -2.49 -11.63
C MET A 205 -12.61 -2.24 -12.15
N VAL A 206 -12.30 -2.98 -13.17
CA VAL A 206 -11.21 -2.68 -14.10
C VAL A 206 -11.87 -2.05 -15.33
N ARG A 207 -11.43 -0.87 -15.77
CA ARG A 207 -11.89 -0.35 -17.08
C ARG A 207 -11.56 -1.33 -18.19
N PRO A 208 -12.33 -1.41 -19.28
CA PRO A 208 -12.12 -2.36 -20.38
C PRO A 208 -10.71 -2.37 -20.97
N SER A 209 -10.00 -1.23 -20.91
CA SER A 209 -8.60 -1.09 -21.34
C SER A 209 -7.58 -1.95 -20.57
N PHE A 210 -7.97 -2.51 -19.42
CA PHE A 210 -7.14 -3.40 -18.61
C PHE A 210 -7.45 -4.89 -18.79
N LYS A 211 -8.50 -5.25 -19.55
CA LYS A 211 -8.96 -6.64 -19.66
C LYS A 211 -8.01 -7.57 -20.41
N ASP A 212 -7.11 -7.03 -21.23
CA ASP A 212 -6.22 -7.82 -22.09
C ASP A 212 -4.85 -8.12 -21.46
N ARG A 213 -4.64 -7.81 -20.17
CA ARG A 213 -3.41 -8.12 -19.44
C ARG A 213 -3.73 -8.83 -18.12
N GLU A 214 -3.05 -9.93 -17.85
CA GLU A 214 -3.14 -10.63 -16.58
C GLU A 214 -2.60 -9.74 -15.45
N ILE A 215 -3.52 -9.09 -14.73
CA ILE A 215 -3.20 -8.40 -13.48
C ILE A 215 -3.47 -9.37 -12.35
N SER A 216 -2.43 -9.96 -11.79
CA SER A 216 -2.53 -10.74 -10.57
C SER A 216 -2.50 -9.80 -9.36
N CYS A 217 -3.67 -9.51 -8.79
CA CYS A 217 -3.79 -8.84 -7.49
C CYS A 217 -3.56 -9.84 -6.37
N LEU A 218 -2.41 -9.77 -5.72
CA LEU A 218 -2.15 -10.48 -4.48
C LEU A 218 -2.63 -9.61 -3.31
N THR A 219 -3.89 -9.79 -2.92
CA THR A 219 -4.45 -9.19 -1.71
C THR A 219 -4.18 -10.07 -0.49
N ARG A 220 -2.92 -10.18 -0.10
CA ARG A 220 -2.55 -10.76 1.19
C ARG A 220 -1.67 -9.74 1.91
N SER A 221 -2.15 -9.25 3.04
CA SER A 221 -1.30 -8.48 3.95
C SER A 221 -0.05 -9.29 4.27
N MET A 222 1.13 -8.69 4.15
CA MET A 222 2.39 -9.33 4.51
C MET A 222 2.51 -9.66 6.00
N MET A 223 1.49 -9.35 6.82
CA MET A 223 1.45 -9.64 8.25
C MET A 223 1.62 -11.12 8.61
N ASN A 224 1.41 -12.05 7.68
CA ASN A 224 1.57 -13.48 7.96
C ASN A 224 2.99 -14.02 7.74
N PHE A 225 3.93 -13.17 7.39
CA PHE A 225 5.32 -13.54 7.14
C PHE A 225 6.22 -13.20 8.33
N GLY A 226 6.13 -13.93 9.43
CA GLY A 226 7.15 -13.89 10.47
C GLY A 226 6.67 -13.72 11.91
N MET A 227 5.35 -13.68 12.18
CA MET A 227 4.85 -13.49 13.55
C MET A 227 4.49 -14.78 14.31
N ARG A 228 4.86 -15.98 13.83
CA ARG A 228 4.59 -17.19 14.61
C ARG A 228 5.56 -17.45 15.75
N ASP A 229 6.70 -16.77 15.78
CA ASP A 229 7.76 -17.07 16.75
C ASP A 229 8.05 -15.92 17.72
N CYS A 230 7.16 -14.93 17.86
CA CYS A 230 7.29 -13.79 18.77
C CYS A 230 6.14 -13.69 19.79
N TRP A 231 5.54 -14.83 20.23
CA TRP A 231 4.66 -14.90 21.40
C TRP A 231 5.15 -15.95 22.35
#